data_53b7123422209539a08b68150db5b6c1
#
_entry.id   53b7123422209539a08b68150db5b6c1
#
_cell.length_a   1.000
_cell.length_b   1.000
_cell.length_c   1.000
_cell.angle_alpha   90.00
_cell.angle_beta   90.00
_cell.angle_gamma   90.00
#
_symmetry.space_group_name_H-M   'P 1'
#
loop_
_entity.id
_entity.type
_entity.pdbx_description
1 polymer ?
#
loop_
_entity_poly.entity_id
_entity_poly.type
_entity_poly.pdbx_seq_one_letter_code
_entity_poly.pdbx_strand_id
1 'polypeptide(L)'
;MIIIFFYDFDAFFGTEERGQYFKRDNEQDNFLKIAQALFKHKNLTLRQIEKIFTNTRLSLKMFSHNEYVCPDVLFLLTYFHICESDLYEKICHKNYDIQGLVDQLENSIPQCIFKVDESYNKYRNRFFLFTIAQLIACYAVEGYAHVSLITDKEPNKNRELLFTAKFMDNKTLVEALEWTEHQYRGIFALSHITNKISLLENFKN
;
A
#
# COMPACT_ATOMS: atom_id res chain seq x y z
N MET A 1 -15.36 -8.97 -15.90
CA MET A 1 -14.74 -7.85 -16.64
C MET A 1 -13.39 -7.42 -16.06
N ILE A 2 -13.20 -7.41 -14.74
CA ILE A 2 -11.89 -7.16 -14.09
C ILE A 2 -10.82 -8.19 -14.53
N ILE A 3 -11.22 -9.43 -14.79
CA ILE A 3 -10.33 -10.53 -15.19
C ILE A 3 -9.58 -10.27 -16.51
N ILE A 4 -10.15 -9.52 -17.44
CA ILE A 4 -9.54 -9.26 -18.75
C ILE A 4 -8.32 -8.34 -18.65
N PHE A 5 -8.27 -7.45 -17.65
CA PHE A 5 -7.14 -6.53 -17.42
C PHE A 5 -5.91 -7.21 -16.83
N PHE A 6 -6.03 -8.46 -16.35
CA PHE A 6 -5.01 -9.14 -15.57
C PHE A 6 -4.53 -10.46 -16.17
N TYR A 7 -4.82 -10.70 -17.44
CA TYR A 7 -4.39 -11.93 -18.10
C TYR A 7 -2.86 -12.05 -18.14
N ASP A 8 -2.18 -10.90 -18.11
CA ASP A 8 -0.74 -10.81 -17.98
C ASP A 8 -0.38 -9.60 -17.12
N PHE A 9 -0.26 -9.82 -15.81
CA PHE A 9 0.06 -8.77 -14.84
C PHE A 9 1.44 -8.18 -15.12
N ASP A 10 2.42 -9.01 -15.39
CA ASP A 10 3.81 -8.58 -15.59
C ASP A 10 3.92 -7.74 -16.87
N ALA A 11 3.33 -8.19 -17.97
CA ALA A 11 3.30 -7.40 -19.21
C ALA A 11 2.49 -6.11 -19.05
N PHE A 12 1.35 -6.15 -18.33
CA PHE A 12 0.53 -4.98 -18.11
C PHE A 12 1.26 -3.91 -17.29
N PHE A 13 1.94 -4.31 -16.21
CA PHE A 13 2.70 -3.39 -15.36
C PHE A 13 4.15 -3.18 -15.82
N GLY A 14 4.63 -3.96 -16.81
CA GLY A 14 6.01 -3.89 -17.30
C GLY A 14 7.03 -4.36 -16.28
N THR A 15 6.65 -5.35 -15.44
CA THR A 15 7.51 -5.88 -14.37
C THR A 15 8.45 -6.98 -14.87
N GLU A 16 8.20 -7.59 -16.03
CA GLU A 16 9.05 -8.63 -16.64
C GLU A 16 10.50 -8.17 -16.83
N GLU A 17 10.71 -6.90 -17.19
CA GLU A 17 12.03 -6.34 -17.47
C GLU A 17 12.78 -5.92 -16.19
N ARG A 18 12.12 -5.92 -15.03
CA ARG A 18 12.67 -5.33 -13.79
C ARG A 18 13.47 -6.31 -12.93
N GLY A 19 13.60 -7.57 -13.33
CA GLY A 19 14.45 -8.54 -12.67
C GLY A 19 13.91 -9.07 -11.33
N GLN A 20 14.73 -9.85 -10.64
CA GLN A 20 14.36 -10.64 -9.45
C GLN A 20 13.88 -9.86 -8.22
N TYR A 21 14.03 -8.54 -8.17
CA TYR A 21 13.64 -7.70 -7.04
C TYR A 21 12.13 -7.58 -6.82
N PHE A 22 11.31 -8.02 -7.76
CA PHE A 22 9.86 -7.90 -7.77
C PHE A 22 9.09 -9.21 -7.72
N LYS A 23 9.76 -10.34 -7.87
CA LYS A 23 9.08 -11.64 -7.78
C LYS A 23 8.91 -12.03 -6.31
N ARG A 24 7.85 -11.53 -5.69
CA ARG A 24 7.25 -12.21 -4.55
C ARG A 24 6.27 -13.23 -5.09
N ASP A 25 6.43 -14.47 -4.66
CA ASP A 25 5.41 -15.49 -4.88
C ASP A 25 4.06 -14.92 -4.41
N ASN A 26 3.08 -14.84 -5.33
CA ASN A 26 1.73 -14.32 -5.11
C ASN A 26 1.50 -12.79 -5.14
N GLU A 27 2.41 -11.93 -5.58
CA GLU A 27 2.16 -10.48 -5.69
C GLU A 27 0.95 -10.17 -6.59
N GLN A 28 0.84 -10.84 -7.72
CA GLN A 28 -0.31 -10.71 -8.63
C GLN A 28 -1.63 -11.00 -7.93
N ASP A 29 -1.70 -12.11 -7.20
CA ASP A 29 -2.89 -12.50 -6.47
C ASP A 29 -3.26 -11.51 -5.37
N ASN A 30 -2.27 -10.95 -4.68
CA ASN A 30 -2.47 -9.99 -3.62
C ASN A 30 -2.98 -8.66 -4.15
N PHE A 31 -2.38 -8.15 -5.21
CA PHE A 31 -2.82 -6.96 -5.90
C PHE A 31 -4.26 -7.07 -6.38
N LEU A 32 -4.62 -8.19 -7.00
CA LEU A 32 -5.99 -8.47 -7.43
C LEU A 32 -6.99 -8.49 -6.27
N LYS A 33 -6.61 -9.10 -5.15
CA LYS A 33 -7.46 -9.16 -3.94
C LYS A 33 -7.69 -7.78 -3.36
N ILE A 34 -6.65 -6.95 -3.27
CA ILE A 34 -6.74 -5.54 -2.82
C ILE A 34 -7.68 -4.76 -3.74
N ALA A 35 -7.45 -4.83 -5.05
CA ALA A 35 -8.25 -4.13 -6.04
C ALA A 35 -9.72 -4.55 -5.99
N GLN A 36 -10.00 -5.85 -5.95
CA GLN A 36 -11.37 -6.39 -5.87
C GLN A 36 -12.08 -5.94 -4.59
N ALA A 37 -11.38 -5.97 -3.45
CA ALA A 37 -11.96 -5.56 -2.19
C ALA A 37 -12.32 -4.07 -2.20
N LEU A 38 -11.41 -3.18 -2.60
CA LEU A 38 -11.66 -1.75 -2.68
C LEU A 38 -12.80 -1.43 -3.66
N PHE A 39 -12.77 -1.99 -4.87
CA PHE A 39 -13.74 -1.69 -5.91
C PHE A 39 -15.15 -2.16 -5.57
N LYS A 40 -15.26 -3.35 -4.97
CA LYS A 40 -16.54 -3.90 -4.55
C LYS A 40 -17.22 -3.05 -3.48
N HIS A 41 -16.46 -2.55 -2.51
CA HIS A 41 -17.02 -1.85 -1.36
C HIS A 41 -17.25 -0.35 -1.60
N LYS A 42 -16.52 0.26 -2.54
CA LYS A 42 -16.67 1.69 -2.86
C LYS A 42 -17.57 1.95 -4.07
N ASN A 43 -18.16 0.92 -4.67
CA ASN A 43 -19.06 1.05 -5.84
C ASN A 43 -18.46 1.89 -6.97
N LEU A 44 -17.18 1.69 -7.26
CA LEU A 44 -16.48 2.48 -8.27
C LEU A 44 -17.07 2.26 -9.66
N THR A 45 -17.16 3.34 -10.42
CA THR A 45 -17.51 3.27 -11.84
C THR A 45 -16.38 2.61 -12.64
N LEU A 46 -16.72 1.99 -13.77
CA LEU A 46 -15.73 1.39 -14.66
C LEU A 46 -14.64 2.41 -15.06
N ARG A 47 -15.03 3.66 -15.32
CA ARG A 47 -14.09 4.74 -15.69
C ARG A 47 -13.11 5.06 -14.56
N GLN A 48 -13.53 5.03 -13.30
CA GLN A 48 -12.63 5.21 -12.15
C GLN A 48 -11.64 4.05 -12.04
N ILE A 49 -12.13 2.82 -12.21
CA ILE A 49 -11.30 1.61 -12.20
C ILE A 49 -10.23 1.68 -13.30
N GLU A 50 -10.62 1.98 -14.53
CA GLU A 50 -9.70 2.13 -15.66
C GLU A 50 -8.65 3.22 -15.39
N LYS A 51 -9.07 4.35 -14.82
CA LYS A 51 -8.18 5.45 -14.47
C LYS A 51 -7.16 5.05 -13.40
N ILE A 52 -7.59 4.32 -12.35
CA ILE A 52 -6.69 3.83 -11.30
C ILE A 52 -5.62 2.92 -11.91
N PHE A 53 -6.02 1.93 -12.72
CA PHE A 53 -5.06 1.01 -13.33
C PHE A 53 -4.11 1.71 -14.30
N THR A 54 -4.64 2.58 -15.16
CA THR A 54 -3.83 3.31 -16.13
C THR A 54 -2.81 4.20 -15.43
N ASN A 55 -3.22 4.94 -14.39
CA ASN A 55 -2.31 5.81 -13.64
C ASN A 55 -1.27 4.99 -12.88
N THR A 56 -1.65 3.88 -12.25
CA THR A 56 -0.70 2.98 -11.57
C THR A 56 0.34 2.46 -12.55
N ARG A 57 -0.09 1.98 -13.73
CA ARG A 57 0.81 1.50 -14.78
C ARG A 57 1.78 2.58 -15.28
N LEU A 58 1.26 3.78 -15.54
CA LEU A 58 2.09 4.90 -16.01
C LEU A 58 3.09 5.32 -14.93
N SER A 59 2.66 5.42 -13.67
CA SER A 59 3.56 5.73 -12.55
C SER A 59 4.66 4.66 -12.40
N LEU A 60 4.32 3.37 -12.52
CA LEU A 60 5.31 2.29 -12.49
C LEU A 60 6.39 2.44 -13.57
N LYS A 61 6.01 2.88 -14.78
CA LYS A 61 6.95 3.11 -15.87
C LYS A 61 7.90 4.30 -15.64
N MET A 62 7.57 5.19 -14.72
CA MET A 62 8.42 6.33 -14.36
C MET A 62 9.55 5.98 -13.39
N PHE A 63 9.52 4.79 -12.80
CA PHE A 63 10.63 4.31 -11.97
C PHE A 63 11.76 3.79 -12.86
N SER A 64 12.99 4.17 -12.53
CA SER A 64 14.18 3.67 -13.21
C SER A 64 14.41 2.19 -12.90
N HIS A 65 15.20 1.51 -13.72
CA HIS A 65 15.46 0.07 -13.59
C HIS A 65 16.01 -0.32 -12.20
N ASN A 66 16.79 0.57 -11.57
CA ASN A 66 17.42 0.33 -10.26
C ASN A 66 16.65 0.97 -9.09
N GLU A 67 15.48 1.59 -9.34
CA GLU A 67 14.65 2.16 -8.28
C GLU A 67 13.78 1.08 -7.67
N TYR A 68 13.72 1.09 -6.34
CA TYR A 68 12.82 0.22 -5.60
C TYR A 68 11.38 0.73 -5.72
N VAL A 69 10.44 -0.16 -5.93
CA VAL A 69 9.01 0.16 -6.02
C VAL A 69 8.24 -0.75 -5.08
N CYS A 70 7.20 -0.20 -4.44
CA CYS A 70 6.17 -0.95 -3.74
C CYS A 70 4.89 -0.87 -4.57
N PRO A 71 4.63 -1.81 -5.48
CA PRO A 71 3.49 -1.73 -6.41
C PRO A 71 2.15 -1.62 -5.69
N ASP A 72 1.99 -2.32 -4.56
CA ASP A 72 0.76 -2.33 -3.76
C ASP A 72 0.51 -0.97 -3.11
N VAL A 73 1.56 -0.35 -2.53
CA VAL A 73 1.48 1.00 -1.95
C VAL A 73 1.22 2.03 -3.03
N LEU A 74 1.90 1.92 -4.17
CA LEU A 74 1.66 2.80 -5.32
C LEU A 74 0.21 2.71 -5.80
N PHE A 75 -0.34 1.50 -5.91
CA PHE A 75 -1.73 1.29 -6.29
C PHE A 75 -2.69 1.91 -5.27
N LEU A 76 -2.47 1.69 -3.98
CA LEU A 76 -3.30 2.24 -2.92
C LEU A 76 -3.27 3.77 -2.91
N LEU A 77 -2.09 4.37 -3.07
CA LEU A 77 -1.95 5.83 -3.20
C LEU A 77 -2.61 6.38 -4.46
N THR A 78 -2.52 5.66 -5.59
CA THR A 78 -3.22 6.04 -6.83
C THR A 78 -4.73 5.95 -6.65
N TYR A 79 -5.22 4.95 -5.92
CA TYR A 79 -6.63 4.85 -5.55
C TYR A 79 -7.07 6.06 -4.70
N PHE A 80 -6.32 6.43 -3.65
CA PHE A 80 -6.63 7.62 -2.85
C PHE A 80 -6.61 8.89 -3.70
N HIS A 81 -5.60 9.06 -4.54
CA HIS A 81 -5.50 10.22 -5.44
C HIS A 81 -6.74 10.41 -6.33
N ILE A 82 -7.36 9.32 -6.78
CA ILE A 82 -8.51 9.37 -7.70
C ILE A 82 -9.84 9.42 -6.96
N CYS A 83 -9.96 8.73 -5.83
CA CYS A 83 -11.22 8.49 -5.14
C CYS A 83 -11.36 9.25 -3.81
N GLU A 84 -10.26 9.63 -3.17
CA GLU A 84 -10.18 10.24 -1.84
C GLU A 84 -9.10 11.35 -1.85
N SER A 85 -9.25 12.31 -2.77
CA SER A 85 -8.20 13.32 -3.04
C SER A 85 -7.75 14.09 -1.80
N ASP A 86 -8.67 14.46 -0.90
CA ASP A 86 -8.34 15.17 0.35
C ASP A 86 -7.45 14.33 1.27
N LEU A 87 -7.69 13.02 1.36
CA LEU A 87 -6.86 12.10 2.11
C LEU A 87 -5.48 11.99 1.47
N TYR A 88 -5.43 11.82 0.14
CA TYR A 88 -4.18 11.74 -0.61
C TYR A 88 -3.30 12.98 -0.39
N GLU A 89 -3.86 14.18 -0.55
CA GLU A 89 -3.16 15.44 -0.34
C GLU A 89 -2.57 15.55 1.07
N LYS A 90 -3.36 15.21 2.09
CA LYS A 90 -2.89 15.23 3.48
C LYS A 90 -1.80 14.21 3.75
N ILE A 91 -1.85 13.04 3.11
CA ILE A 91 -0.78 12.03 3.15
C ILE A 91 0.50 12.58 2.50
N CYS A 92 0.39 13.18 1.31
CA CYS A 92 1.54 13.73 0.59
C CYS A 92 2.26 14.84 1.37
N HIS A 93 1.50 15.71 2.04
CA HIS A 93 2.02 16.81 2.84
C HIS A 93 2.37 16.44 4.28
N LYS A 94 2.25 15.17 4.65
CA LYS A 94 2.47 14.68 6.02
C LYS A 94 1.69 15.45 7.09
N ASN A 95 0.44 15.77 6.80
CA ASN A 95 -0.44 16.55 7.67
C ASN A 95 -1.03 15.76 8.85
N TYR A 96 -0.66 14.49 8.99
CA TYR A 96 -1.05 13.64 10.10
C TYR A 96 0.17 13.24 10.94
N ASP A 97 0.00 13.07 12.24
CA ASP A 97 0.84 12.16 13.00
C ASP A 97 0.50 10.70 12.65
N ILE A 98 1.25 9.75 13.16
CA ILE A 98 1.05 8.34 12.84
C ILE A 98 -0.34 7.86 13.29
N GLN A 99 -0.82 8.28 14.46
CA GLN A 99 -2.15 7.93 14.95
C GLN A 99 -3.24 8.50 14.06
N GLY A 100 -3.13 9.76 13.68
CA GLY A 100 -4.08 10.41 12.78
C GLY A 100 -4.12 9.76 11.40
N LEU A 101 -2.96 9.34 10.85
CA LEU A 101 -2.93 8.59 9.60
C LEU A 101 -3.68 7.26 9.73
N VAL A 102 -3.40 6.49 10.78
CA VAL A 102 -4.06 5.20 11.04
C VAL A 102 -5.57 5.36 11.16
N ASP A 103 -6.03 6.33 11.96
CA ASP A 103 -7.45 6.64 12.11
C ASP A 103 -8.11 6.99 10.76
N GLN A 104 -7.45 7.76 9.89
CA GLN A 104 -7.97 8.10 8.57
C GLN A 104 -8.00 6.91 7.61
N LEU A 105 -6.97 6.07 7.61
CA LEU A 105 -6.96 4.84 6.82
C LEU A 105 -8.10 3.90 7.23
N GLU A 106 -8.34 3.73 8.53
CA GLU A 106 -9.44 2.91 9.06
C GLU A 106 -10.83 3.48 8.72
N ASN A 107 -10.96 4.81 8.60
CA ASN A 107 -12.21 5.45 8.19
C ASN A 107 -12.45 5.39 6.67
N SER A 108 -11.39 5.49 5.88
CA SER A 108 -11.48 5.53 4.41
C SER A 108 -11.57 4.15 3.77
N ILE A 109 -11.01 3.14 4.41
CA ILE A 109 -10.98 1.77 3.91
C ILE A 109 -12.12 0.96 4.55
N PRO A 110 -12.89 0.17 3.78
CA PRO A 110 -13.97 -0.63 4.33
C PRO A 110 -13.48 -1.59 5.42
N GLN A 111 -14.12 -1.57 6.59
CA GLN A 111 -13.71 -2.36 7.76
C GLN A 111 -13.66 -3.88 7.50
N CYS A 112 -14.50 -4.38 6.61
CA CYS A 112 -14.49 -5.81 6.25
C CYS A 112 -13.17 -6.26 5.61
N ILE A 113 -12.35 -5.34 5.10
CA ILE A 113 -11.03 -5.62 4.53
C ILE A 113 -10.02 -5.89 5.66
N PHE A 114 -10.19 -5.25 6.82
CA PHE A 114 -9.30 -5.40 7.97
C PHE A 114 -9.57 -6.66 8.81
N LYS A 115 -10.77 -7.26 8.68
CA LYS A 115 -11.12 -8.46 9.44
C LYS A 115 -10.39 -9.66 8.89
N VAL A 116 -9.50 -10.23 9.69
CA VAL A 116 -8.86 -11.51 9.41
C VAL A 116 -9.88 -12.61 9.75
N ASP A 117 -10.54 -13.15 8.73
CA ASP A 117 -11.43 -14.29 8.87
C ASP A 117 -10.58 -15.55 9.11
N GLU A 118 -10.81 -16.27 10.20
CA GLU A 118 -10.08 -17.51 10.54
C GLU A 118 -10.37 -18.67 9.56
N SER A 119 -11.41 -18.53 8.74
CA SER A 119 -11.73 -19.47 7.69
C SER A 119 -10.83 -19.31 6.45
N TYR A 120 -11.12 -19.99 5.38
CA TYR A 120 -10.39 -20.07 4.10
C TYR A 120 -9.81 -18.75 3.53
N ASN A 121 -10.25 -17.59 4.08
CA ASN A 121 -9.82 -16.24 3.68
C ASN A 121 -8.70 -15.64 4.56
N LYS A 122 -8.13 -16.37 5.51
CA LYS A 122 -7.08 -15.90 6.43
C LYS A 122 -5.91 -15.19 5.73
N TYR A 123 -5.57 -15.64 4.53
CA TYR A 123 -4.49 -15.06 3.74
C TYR A 123 -4.89 -13.78 2.99
N ARG A 124 -6.15 -13.58 2.63
CA ARG A 124 -6.59 -12.44 1.80
C ARG A 124 -6.40 -11.09 2.50
N ASN A 125 -6.85 -11.01 3.76
CA ASN A 125 -6.82 -9.76 4.51
C ASN A 125 -5.41 -9.47 5.07
N ARG A 126 -4.61 -10.52 5.29
CA ARG A 126 -3.23 -10.39 5.76
C ARG A 126 -2.39 -9.54 4.79
N PHE A 127 -2.49 -9.79 3.49
CA PHE A 127 -1.71 -9.04 2.49
C PHE A 127 -2.10 -7.57 2.43
N PHE A 128 -3.39 -7.25 2.62
CA PHE A 128 -3.81 -5.87 2.68
C PHE A 128 -3.20 -5.15 3.90
N LEU A 129 -3.17 -5.81 5.06
CA LEU A 129 -2.51 -5.27 6.25
C LEU A 129 -1.00 -5.08 6.03
N PHE A 130 -0.34 -5.93 5.26
CA PHE A 130 1.06 -5.73 4.87
C PHE A 130 1.24 -4.48 3.99
N THR A 131 0.35 -4.24 3.04
CA THR A 131 0.36 -3.00 2.23
C THR A 131 0.15 -1.76 3.10
N ILE A 132 -0.79 -1.81 4.05
CA ILE A 132 -1.04 -0.72 5.00
C ILE A 132 0.18 -0.49 5.90
N ALA A 133 0.76 -1.55 6.47
CA ALA A 133 1.97 -1.46 7.29
C ALA A 133 3.12 -0.81 6.52
N GLN A 134 3.30 -1.19 5.26
CA GLN A 134 4.31 -0.61 4.39
C GLN A 134 4.03 0.87 4.07
N LEU A 135 2.78 1.24 3.83
CA LEU A 135 2.38 2.65 3.66
C LEU A 135 2.70 3.46 4.91
N ILE A 136 2.33 2.97 6.11
CA ILE A 136 2.59 3.64 7.38
C ILE A 136 4.10 3.77 7.62
N ALA A 137 4.87 2.71 7.35
CA ALA A 137 6.33 2.73 7.48
C ALA A 137 6.98 3.75 6.54
N CYS A 138 6.58 3.81 5.27
CA CYS A 138 7.06 4.82 4.32
C CYS A 138 6.65 6.25 4.72
N TYR A 139 5.47 6.40 5.30
CA TYR A 139 5.00 7.69 5.82
C TYR A 139 5.81 8.15 7.02
N ALA A 140 6.21 7.23 7.91
CA ALA A 140 6.98 7.53 9.12
C ALA A 140 8.44 7.93 8.85
N VAL A 141 8.96 7.70 7.63
CA VAL A 141 10.34 8.07 7.28
C VAL A 141 10.51 9.59 7.31
N GLU A 142 11.45 10.07 8.10
CA GLU A 142 11.86 11.48 8.17
C GLU A 142 13.29 11.63 7.63
N GLY A 143 13.42 12.23 6.46
CA GLY A 143 14.70 12.35 5.77
C GLY A 143 15.26 10.97 5.42
N TYR A 144 16.36 10.56 6.06
CA TYR A 144 16.97 9.23 5.95
C TYR A 144 16.77 8.38 7.22
N ALA A 145 16.08 8.93 8.23
CA ALA A 145 15.88 8.23 9.50
C ALA A 145 14.65 7.32 9.43
N HIS A 146 14.85 6.07 9.81
CA HIS A 146 13.79 5.12 10.01
C HIS A 146 13.22 5.28 11.41
N VAL A 147 11.93 5.53 11.53
CA VAL A 147 11.24 5.57 12.81
C VAL A 147 10.63 4.21 13.07
N SER A 148 11.03 3.53 14.15
CA SER A 148 10.38 2.29 14.54
C SER A 148 8.94 2.59 14.99
N LEU A 149 8.00 1.77 14.52
CA LEU A 149 6.57 1.88 14.79
C LEU A 149 6.11 0.82 15.80
N ILE A 150 7.06 -0.01 16.25
CA ILE A 150 6.86 -1.09 17.21
C ILE A 150 7.90 -0.98 18.32
N THR A 151 7.53 -1.42 19.52
CA THR A 151 8.41 -1.44 20.68
C THR A 151 8.38 -2.80 21.38
N ASP A 152 9.47 -3.16 22.05
CA ASP A 152 9.54 -4.37 22.86
C ASP A 152 8.90 -4.11 24.22
N LYS A 153 7.91 -4.90 24.61
CA LYS A 153 7.15 -4.72 25.86
C LYS A 153 7.90 -5.16 27.12
N GLU A 154 8.85 -6.08 26.98
CA GLU A 154 9.78 -6.59 28.02
C GLU A 154 10.92 -7.39 27.36
N PRO A 155 11.99 -7.73 28.09
CA PRO A 155 13.14 -8.46 27.53
C PRO A 155 12.80 -9.84 26.94
N ASN A 156 11.54 -10.26 26.99
CA ASN A 156 11.07 -11.57 26.53
C ASN A 156 9.78 -11.53 25.71
N LYS A 157 9.77 -10.96 24.52
CA LYS A 157 9.00 -11.51 23.37
C LYS A 157 7.72 -10.88 22.83
N ASN A 158 7.06 -9.91 23.39
CA ASN A 158 5.87 -9.36 22.72
C ASN A 158 6.15 -7.93 22.25
N ARG A 159 6.24 -7.73 20.95
CA ARG A 159 6.26 -6.39 20.37
C ARG A 159 4.85 -5.81 20.31
N GLU A 160 4.76 -4.51 20.53
CA GLU A 160 3.51 -3.76 20.49
C GLU A 160 3.64 -2.57 19.54
N LEU A 161 2.49 -2.16 19.00
CA LEU A 161 2.39 -0.96 18.18
C LEU A 161 2.58 0.29 19.05
N LEU A 162 3.28 1.28 18.52
CA LEU A 162 3.38 2.62 19.12
C LEU A 162 2.16 3.50 18.83
N PHE A 163 1.14 2.94 18.19
CA PHE A 163 -0.15 3.57 17.90
C PHE A 163 -1.28 2.56 18.14
N THR A 164 -2.52 3.04 18.09
CA THR A 164 -3.71 2.19 18.28
C THR A 164 -4.45 1.99 16.97
N ALA A 165 -4.70 0.73 16.61
CA ALA A 165 -5.60 0.37 15.51
C ALA A 165 -6.90 -0.19 16.10
N LYS A 166 -8.06 0.28 15.59
CA LYS A 166 -9.39 -0.08 16.09
C LYS A 166 -9.99 -1.27 15.34
N PHE A 167 -9.73 -1.34 14.04
CA PHE A 167 -10.33 -2.31 13.14
C PHE A 167 -9.31 -3.26 12.52
N MET A 168 -8.05 -2.88 12.48
CA MET A 168 -6.97 -3.74 11.99
C MET A 168 -6.56 -4.76 13.04
N ASP A 169 -6.22 -5.97 12.61
CA ASP A 169 -5.67 -6.99 13.51
C ASP A 169 -4.26 -6.61 13.97
N ASN A 170 -4.13 -6.20 15.23
CA ASN A 170 -2.88 -5.71 15.81
C ASN A 170 -1.73 -6.71 15.70
N LYS A 171 -2.01 -8.00 15.86
CA LYS A 171 -0.97 -9.04 15.75
C LYS A 171 -0.42 -9.12 14.34
N THR A 172 -1.30 -9.17 13.36
CA THR A 172 -0.89 -9.20 11.94
C THR A 172 -0.19 -7.90 11.54
N LEU A 173 -0.61 -6.76 12.09
CA LEU A 173 0.01 -5.48 11.81
C LEU A 173 1.44 -5.38 12.40
N VAL A 174 1.66 -5.89 13.62
CA VAL A 174 3.00 -6.02 14.20
C VAL A 174 3.88 -6.92 13.32
N GLU A 175 3.41 -8.11 12.96
CA GLU A 175 4.14 -9.02 12.07
C GLU A 175 4.48 -8.37 10.72
N ALA A 176 3.57 -7.59 10.18
CA ALA A 176 3.76 -6.87 8.91
C ALA A 176 4.81 -5.75 9.02
N LEU A 177 4.79 -4.99 10.12
CA LEU A 177 5.79 -3.95 10.39
C LEU A 177 7.18 -4.55 10.65
N GLU A 178 7.27 -5.61 11.45
CA GLU A 178 8.52 -6.36 11.66
C GLU A 178 9.11 -6.83 10.33
N TRP A 179 8.25 -7.44 9.50
CA TRP A 179 8.68 -7.89 8.19
C TRP A 179 9.14 -6.74 7.31
N THR A 180 8.44 -5.62 7.32
CA THR A 180 8.79 -4.41 6.58
C THR A 180 10.13 -3.85 7.06
N GLU A 181 10.37 -3.76 8.37
CA GLU A 181 11.63 -3.30 8.95
C GLU A 181 12.82 -4.21 8.59
N HIS A 182 12.61 -5.53 8.53
CA HIS A 182 13.68 -6.49 8.22
C HIS A 182 14.01 -6.59 6.73
N GLN A 183 12.99 -6.59 5.88
CA GLN A 183 13.17 -6.75 4.43
C GLN A 183 13.61 -5.47 3.73
N TYR A 184 13.19 -4.34 4.26
CA TYR A 184 13.42 -3.04 3.64
C TYR A 184 14.39 -2.18 4.45
N ARG A 185 15.62 -2.64 4.61
CA ARG A 185 16.72 -1.79 5.14
C ARG A 185 16.90 -0.46 4.39
N GLY A 186 16.12 -0.22 3.36
CA GLY A 186 16.02 0.99 2.57
C GLY A 186 14.57 1.45 2.42
N ILE A 187 13.78 1.50 3.53
CA ILE A 187 12.47 2.15 3.47
C ILE A 187 12.70 3.58 2.99
N PHE A 188 12.11 3.89 1.87
CA PHE A 188 12.25 5.20 1.24
C PHE A 188 11.11 6.10 1.68
N ALA A 189 11.38 7.40 1.66
CA ALA A 189 10.37 8.38 1.95
C ALA A 189 9.17 8.24 1.00
N LEU A 190 7.97 8.45 1.52
CA LEU A 190 6.74 8.35 0.75
C LEU A 190 6.76 9.23 -0.52
N SER A 191 7.45 10.37 -0.46
CA SER A 191 7.66 11.28 -1.59
C SER A 191 8.27 10.60 -2.83
N HIS A 192 9.03 9.52 -2.64
CA HIS A 192 9.57 8.74 -3.75
C HIS A 192 8.46 8.13 -4.63
N ILE A 193 7.35 7.72 -4.01
CA ILE A 193 6.18 7.18 -4.72
C ILE A 193 5.25 8.31 -5.17
N THR A 194 4.91 9.24 -4.26
CA THR A 194 3.92 10.29 -4.53
C THR A 194 4.36 11.23 -5.64
N ASN A 195 5.65 11.53 -5.77
CA ASN A 195 6.18 12.32 -6.88
C ASN A 195 5.91 11.68 -8.24
N LYS A 196 5.93 10.34 -8.35
CA LYS A 196 5.63 9.66 -9.62
C LYS A 196 4.13 9.76 -9.98
N ILE A 197 3.25 9.78 -8.98
CA ILE A 197 1.80 9.98 -9.19
C ILE A 197 1.53 11.41 -9.62
N SER A 198 2.11 12.40 -8.96
CA SER A 198 1.93 13.83 -9.25
C SER A 198 2.46 14.22 -10.63
N LEU A 199 3.52 13.58 -11.12
CA LEU A 199 4.02 13.82 -12.49
C LEU A 199 2.95 13.54 -13.55
N LEU A 200 2.01 12.61 -13.30
CA LEU A 200 0.93 12.32 -14.26
C LEU A 200 -0.04 13.48 -14.44
N GLU A 201 -0.14 14.40 -13.48
CA GLU A 201 -1.00 15.59 -13.60
C GLU A 201 -0.44 16.58 -14.62
N ASN A 202 0.87 16.66 -14.75
CA ASN A 202 1.54 17.54 -15.69
C ASN A 202 1.36 17.11 -17.15
N PHE A 203 0.95 15.86 -17.40
CA PHE A 203 0.68 15.35 -18.75
C PHE A 203 -0.79 15.50 -19.19
N LYS A 204 -1.65 16.10 -18.34
CA LYS A 204 -3.08 16.30 -18.64
C LYS A 204 -3.40 17.67 -19.27
N ASN A 205 -2.38 18.54 -19.42
CA ASN A 205 -2.53 19.88 -20.00
C ASN A 205 -2.00 19.86 -21.48
#